data_df228f208a50acfd7751f29741617321
#
_entry.id   df228f208a50acfd7751f29741617321
#
_cell.length_a   1.000
_cell.length_b   1.000
_cell.length_c   1.000
_cell.angle_alpha   90.00
_cell.angle_beta   90.00
_cell.angle_gamma   90.00
#
_symmetry.space_group_name_H-M   'P 1'
#
loop_
_entity.id
_entity.type
_entity.pdbx_description
1 polymer ?
#
loop_
_entity_poly.entity_id
_entity_poly.type
_entity_poly.pdbx_seq_one_letter_code
_entity_poly.pdbx_strand_id
1 'polypeptide(L)'
;MESAFSMTEPENAGSDPRSIKTTAKKEGDEWVINGHKVMTSNGIRADFAIVMCRTEEEDDSGEVNSRMTQIIVPTNTPGFNVIRSVPIWGHTGGDHVEIKYENVRVPIENQLGARGSGHAAAQDRLGAGRVFHCMNSIGQMWRAFDLMMQRTTTRKVHGGLLESKQLIQGFIADSYIDIQTARLMTIHCAEVMDSEGDPRVDISAIKIYVPAAMHRVVDRAIQVYGWKGVSADLPLFGMYQGARTLRSVSYTHLTLPTKCS
;
A
#
# COMPACT_ATOMS: atom_id res chain seq x y z
N MET A 1 4.67 13.84 17.04
CA MET A 1 4.58 12.39 17.31
C MET A 1 4.32 11.68 16.00
N GLU A 2 5.20 10.78 15.61
CA GLU A 2 5.10 10.00 14.38
C GLU A 2 4.81 8.53 14.71
N SER A 3 4.06 7.85 13.83
CA SER A 3 3.68 6.45 14.04
C SER A 3 4.11 5.56 12.90
N ALA A 4 4.28 4.26 13.19
CA ALA A 4 4.47 3.21 12.22
C ALA A 4 3.38 2.13 12.37
N PHE A 5 3.10 1.39 11.29
CA PHE A 5 2.19 0.25 11.32
C PHE A 5 2.95 -1.04 10.97
N SER A 6 3.01 -1.95 11.92
CA SER A 6 3.85 -3.16 11.86
C SER A 6 2.97 -4.41 11.76
N MET A 7 2.74 -4.90 10.52
CA MET A 7 1.81 -6.00 10.26
C MET A 7 2.47 -7.16 9.53
N THR A 8 3.11 -6.90 8.37
CA THR A 8 3.64 -7.92 7.48
C THR A 8 4.84 -8.65 8.11
N GLU A 9 4.94 -9.94 7.86
CA GLU A 9 6.03 -10.79 8.34
C GLU A 9 6.82 -11.37 7.16
N PRO A 10 8.15 -11.54 7.27
CA PRO A 10 8.97 -12.00 6.15
C PRO A 10 8.66 -13.43 5.71
N GLU A 11 8.22 -14.29 6.63
CA GLU A 11 7.97 -15.70 6.37
C GLU A 11 6.54 -16.00 5.92
N ASN A 12 5.63 -15.02 6.02
CA ASN A 12 4.22 -15.21 5.68
C ASN A 12 3.87 -14.44 4.41
N ALA A 13 2.91 -14.96 3.65
CA ALA A 13 2.36 -14.23 2.51
C ALA A 13 1.72 -12.93 3.01
N GLY A 14 2.22 -11.78 2.55
CA GLY A 14 1.68 -10.47 2.93
C GLY A 14 0.20 -10.28 2.58
N SER A 15 -0.31 -11.08 1.64
CA SER A 15 -1.72 -11.13 1.23
C SER A 15 -2.61 -11.96 2.15
N ASP A 16 -2.04 -12.74 3.07
CA ASP A 16 -2.76 -13.48 4.10
C ASP A 16 -2.43 -12.95 5.50
N PRO A 17 -3.08 -11.85 5.90
CA PRO A 17 -2.81 -11.24 7.20
C PRO A 17 -3.23 -12.13 8.38
N ARG A 18 -4.03 -13.17 8.13
CA ARG A 18 -4.47 -14.12 9.18
C ARG A 18 -3.38 -15.13 9.54
N SER A 19 -2.34 -15.25 8.73
CA SER A 19 -1.23 -16.20 8.95
C SER A 19 -0.10 -15.64 9.81
N ILE A 20 -0.21 -14.40 10.33
CA ILE A 20 0.83 -13.78 11.17
C ILE A 20 1.15 -14.65 12.38
N LYS A 21 2.44 -14.67 12.74
CA LYS A 21 2.97 -15.49 13.84
C LYS A 21 3.42 -14.67 15.05
N THR A 22 3.56 -13.33 14.91
CA THR A 22 3.88 -12.45 16.03
C THR A 22 2.86 -12.61 17.13
N THR A 23 3.29 -12.97 18.33
CA THR A 23 2.43 -13.20 19.49
C THR A 23 2.53 -12.08 20.50
N ALA A 24 1.45 -11.87 21.24
CA ALA A 24 1.44 -11.08 22.46
C ALA A 24 0.77 -11.92 23.55
N LYS A 25 1.53 -12.25 24.59
CA LYS A 25 1.05 -12.99 25.76
C LYS A 25 0.83 -12.05 26.93
N LYS A 26 -0.26 -12.24 27.65
CA LYS A 26 -0.54 -11.49 28.88
C LYS A 26 0.26 -12.07 30.03
N GLU A 27 1.11 -11.25 30.65
CA GLU A 27 1.84 -11.60 31.88
C GLU A 27 1.60 -10.51 32.93
N GLY A 28 0.74 -10.78 33.89
CA GLY A 28 0.29 -9.77 34.86
C GLY A 28 -0.45 -8.62 34.17
N ASP A 29 0.03 -7.40 34.35
CA ASP A 29 -0.53 -6.18 33.76
C ASP A 29 0.22 -5.74 32.47
N GLU A 30 0.95 -6.66 31.82
CA GLU A 30 1.73 -6.39 30.64
C GLU A 30 1.40 -7.35 29.49
N TRP A 31 1.56 -6.83 28.26
CA TRP A 31 1.72 -7.64 27.05
C TRP A 31 3.20 -7.92 26.81
N VAL A 32 3.55 -9.19 26.61
CA VAL A 32 4.89 -9.62 26.20
C VAL A 32 4.84 -10.03 24.73
N ILE A 33 5.49 -9.23 23.88
CA ILE A 33 5.42 -9.34 22.42
C ILE A 33 6.70 -10.01 21.90
N ASN A 34 6.50 -11.03 21.07
CA ASN A 34 7.58 -11.71 20.35
C ASN A 34 7.18 -11.90 18.88
N GLY A 35 8.11 -11.58 17.97
CA GLY A 35 7.85 -11.74 16.55
C GLY A 35 8.84 -11.05 15.63
N HIS A 36 8.58 -11.16 14.33
CA HIS A 36 9.43 -10.62 13.29
C HIS A 36 8.57 -9.94 12.21
N LYS A 37 8.78 -8.66 12.02
CA LYS A 37 8.01 -7.84 11.08
C LYS A 37 8.90 -7.22 10.02
N VAL A 38 8.34 -7.02 8.83
CA VAL A 38 9.03 -6.39 7.70
C VAL A 38 8.11 -5.38 7.01
N MET A 39 8.67 -4.48 6.23
CA MET A 39 7.92 -3.45 5.49
C MET A 39 7.16 -2.49 6.41
N THR A 40 7.66 -2.27 7.62
CA THR A 40 7.10 -1.29 8.55
C THR A 40 7.53 0.11 8.12
N SER A 41 6.59 0.83 7.47
CA SER A 41 6.86 2.19 6.99
C SER A 41 7.04 3.15 8.16
N ASN A 42 7.96 4.11 7.99
CA ASN A 42 8.34 5.12 9.00
C ASN A 42 8.97 4.55 10.29
N GLY A 43 9.34 3.27 10.30
CA GLY A 43 9.81 2.60 11.51
C GLY A 43 11.14 3.11 12.07
N ILE A 44 11.89 3.93 11.32
CA ILE A 44 13.12 4.57 11.80
C ILE A 44 12.81 5.81 12.64
N ARG A 45 11.79 6.59 12.23
CA ARG A 45 11.47 7.91 12.82
C ARG A 45 10.29 7.87 13.77
N ALA A 46 9.52 6.79 13.73
CA ALA A 46 8.31 6.68 14.53
C ALA A 46 8.62 6.70 16.03
N ASP A 47 7.80 7.42 16.79
CA ASP A 47 7.83 7.42 18.25
C ASP A 47 7.22 6.13 18.80
N PHE A 48 6.27 5.54 18.05
CA PHE A 48 5.63 4.26 18.39
C PHE A 48 5.21 3.50 17.14
N ALA A 49 5.09 2.17 17.28
CA ALA A 49 4.52 1.28 16.29
C ALA A 49 3.18 0.70 16.77
N ILE A 50 2.18 0.67 15.88
CA ILE A 50 0.99 -0.15 16.06
C ILE A 50 1.31 -1.54 15.53
N VAL A 51 1.44 -2.49 16.43
CA VAL A 51 1.90 -3.85 16.12
C VAL A 51 0.70 -4.80 16.06
N MET A 52 0.53 -5.46 14.92
CA MET A 52 -0.46 -6.52 14.79
C MET A 52 0.08 -7.82 15.38
N CYS A 53 -0.57 -8.31 16.42
CA CYS A 53 -0.19 -9.51 17.17
C CYS A 53 -1.32 -10.54 17.20
N ARG A 54 -0.96 -11.80 17.40
CA ARG A 54 -1.88 -12.83 17.85
C ARG A 54 -1.88 -12.83 19.38
N THR A 55 -3.07 -12.59 19.96
CA THR A 55 -3.29 -12.73 21.38
C THR A 55 -4.02 -14.05 21.64
N GLU A 56 -3.50 -14.87 22.53
CA GLU A 56 -4.09 -16.13 22.95
C GLU A 56 -4.79 -15.93 24.30
N GLU A 57 -5.99 -16.44 24.39
CA GLU A 57 -6.79 -16.47 25.62
C GLU A 57 -7.48 -17.82 25.71
N GLU A 58 -7.44 -18.40 26.88
CA GLU A 58 -8.20 -19.58 27.22
C GLU A 58 -9.63 -19.14 27.52
N ASP A 59 -10.64 -19.78 26.92
CA ASP A 59 -12.04 -19.54 27.24
C ASP A 59 -12.49 -20.39 28.43
N ASP A 60 -13.74 -20.19 28.88
CA ASP A 60 -14.31 -20.91 30.02
C ASP A 60 -14.35 -22.44 29.83
N SER A 61 -14.16 -22.95 28.62
CA SER A 61 -14.08 -24.37 28.29
C SER A 61 -12.65 -24.92 28.30
N GLY A 62 -11.63 -24.06 28.47
CA GLY A 62 -10.21 -24.42 28.37
C GLY A 62 -9.70 -24.44 26.96
N GLU A 63 -10.46 -23.96 25.95
CA GLU A 63 -10.03 -23.86 24.60
C GLU A 63 -9.25 -22.56 24.37
N VAL A 64 -8.04 -22.65 23.80
CA VAL A 64 -7.21 -21.49 23.51
C VAL A 64 -7.64 -20.83 22.21
N ASN A 65 -8.24 -19.65 22.31
CA ASN A 65 -8.64 -18.83 21.18
C ASN A 65 -7.56 -17.82 20.81
N SER A 66 -7.01 -17.96 19.61
CA SER A 66 -6.04 -17.03 19.05
C SER A 66 -6.72 -15.96 18.20
N ARG A 67 -6.55 -14.69 18.56
CA ARG A 67 -7.18 -13.54 17.90
C ARG A 67 -6.18 -12.46 17.52
N MET A 68 -6.47 -11.72 16.47
CA MET A 68 -5.63 -10.60 16.02
C MET A 68 -5.98 -9.33 16.77
N THR A 69 -4.97 -8.75 17.42
CA THR A 69 -5.09 -7.55 18.26
C THR A 69 -4.01 -6.55 17.86
N GLN A 70 -4.31 -5.27 17.91
CA GLN A 70 -3.35 -4.21 17.72
C GLN A 70 -2.84 -3.71 19.07
N ILE A 71 -1.52 -3.58 19.21
CA ILE A 71 -0.87 -3.12 20.44
C ILE A 71 0.07 -1.98 20.09
N ILE A 72 0.00 -0.87 20.84
CA ILE A 72 0.88 0.28 20.71
C ILE A 72 2.19 -0.01 21.43
N VAL A 73 3.29 0.05 20.71
CA VAL A 73 4.63 -0.19 21.23
C VAL A 73 5.49 1.04 20.99
N PRO A 74 5.92 1.78 22.03
CA PRO A 74 6.93 2.82 21.90
C PRO A 74 8.23 2.25 21.31
N THR A 75 8.84 2.95 20.36
CA THR A 75 10.01 2.41 19.63
C THR A 75 11.27 2.34 20.49
N ASN A 76 11.29 3.04 21.62
CA ASN A 76 12.36 2.97 22.62
C ASN A 76 12.19 1.84 23.65
N THR A 77 11.15 1.00 23.54
CA THR A 77 10.91 -0.12 24.45
C THR A 77 12.02 -1.17 24.26
N PRO A 78 12.62 -1.67 25.37
CA PRO A 78 13.60 -2.75 25.28
C PRO A 78 13.07 -3.95 24.50
N GLY A 79 13.89 -4.49 23.58
CA GLY A 79 13.49 -5.60 22.70
C GLY A 79 12.84 -5.19 21.38
N PHE A 80 12.56 -3.89 21.17
CA PHE A 80 12.18 -3.35 19.85
C PHE A 80 13.45 -3.12 19.03
N ASN A 81 13.80 -4.07 18.16
CA ASN A 81 15.06 -4.06 17.45
C ASN A 81 14.85 -3.84 15.94
N VAL A 82 15.23 -2.66 15.43
CA VAL A 82 15.29 -2.41 13.99
C VAL A 82 16.51 -3.13 13.43
N ILE A 83 16.28 -4.14 12.58
CA ILE A 83 17.34 -4.96 11.98
C ILE A 83 18.03 -4.21 10.84
N ARG A 84 17.22 -3.63 9.93
CA ARG A 84 17.71 -2.89 8.76
C ARG A 84 16.61 -2.09 8.10
N SER A 85 17.00 -1.12 7.31
CA SER A 85 16.13 -0.55 6.27
C SER A 85 15.99 -1.52 5.11
N VAL A 86 14.79 -1.59 4.55
CA VAL A 86 14.49 -2.38 3.35
C VAL A 86 14.48 -1.43 2.15
N PRO A 87 15.46 -1.50 1.23
CA PRO A 87 15.45 -0.68 0.03
C PRO A 87 14.27 -1.04 -0.86
N ILE A 88 13.46 -0.05 -1.23
CA ILE A 88 12.31 -0.24 -2.13
C ILE A 88 12.53 0.53 -3.42
N TRP A 89 12.27 -0.12 -4.53
CA TRP A 89 12.36 0.49 -5.85
C TRP A 89 11.45 1.72 -5.98
N GLY A 90 12.01 2.85 -6.37
CA GLY A 90 11.30 4.12 -6.48
C GLY A 90 11.15 4.91 -5.17
N HIS A 91 11.70 4.41 -4.06
CA HIS A 91 11.74 5.10 -2.78
C HIS A 91 13.17 5.39 -2.36
N THR A 92 13.50 6.67 -2.20
CA THR A 92 14.86 7.11 -1.85
C THR A 92 15.07 7.26 -0.34
N GLY A 93 14.02 7.20 0.47
CA GLY A 93 14.06 7.53 1.89
C GLY A 93 14.44 6.39 2.83
N GLY A 94 14.40 5.14 2.40
CA GLY A 94 14.78 3.98 3.22
C GLY A 94 13.98 3.82 4.53
N ASP A 95 12.75 4.32 4.56
CA ASP A 95 11.91 4.40 5.76
C ASP A 95 11.08 3.15 6.04
N HIS A 96 11.15 2.14 5.17
CA HIS A 96 10.60 0.81 5.44
C HIS A 96 11.64 -0.03 6.16
N VAL A 97 11.27 -0.61 7.28
CA VAL A 97 12.20 -1.37 8.11
C VAL A 97 11.75 -2.79 8.36
N GLU A 98 12.74 -3.61 8.70
CA GLU A 98 12.61 -4.93 9.28
C GLU A 98 12.85 -4.83 10.78
N ILE A 99 11.93 -5.38 11.59
CA ILE A 99 11.95 -5.23 13.05
C ILE A 99 11.78 -6.60 13.70
N LYS A 100 12.63 -6.89 14.69
CA LYS A 100 12.44 -7.99 15.63
C LYS A 100 11.91 -7.48 16.96
N TYR A 101 10.88 -8.14 17.45
CA TYR A 101 10.31 -7.97 18.79
C TYR A 101 10.77 -9.14 19.64
N GLU A 102 11.58 -8.86 20.67
CA GLU A 102 12.19 -9.86 21.53
C GLU A 102 11.84 -9.55 22.99
N ASN A 103 10.81 -10.24 23.52
CA ASN A 103 10.27 -10.01 24.86
C ASN A 103 9.93 -8.53 25.14
N VAL A 104 9.35 -7.86 24.15
CA VAL A 104 8.93 -6.46 24.27
C VAL A 104 7.77 -6.38 25.24
N ARG A 105 7.94 -5.64 26.35
CA ARG A 105 6.93 -5.49 27.39
C ARG A 105 6.29 -4.12 27.34
N VAL A 106 4.97 -4.11 27.28
CA VAL A 106 4.17 -2.88 27.31
C VAL A 106 2.93 -3.08 28.19
N PRO A 107 2.42 -2.02 28.84
CA PRO A 107 1.20 -2.10 29.65
C PRO A 107 0.00 -2.62 28.85
N ILE A 108 -0.94 -3.28 29.52
CA ILE A 108 -2.18 -3.78 28.90
C ILE A 108 -2.99 -2.66 28.24
N GLU A 109 -2.96 -1.46 28.79
CA GLU A 109 -3.64 -0.27 28.28
C GLU A 109 -3.15 0.16 26.90
N ASN A 110 -2.00 -0.33 26.46
CA ASN A 110 -1.48 -0.12 25.10
C ASN A 110 -2.24 -0.93 24.04
N GLN A 111 -3.18 -1.79 24.43
CA GLN A 111 -4.08 -2.46 23.51
C GLN A 111 -5.00 -1.45 22.83
N LEU A 112 -5.00 -1.44 21.51
CA LEU A 112 -5.83 -0.56 20.70
C LEU A 112 -7.16 -1.25 20.35
N GLY A 113 -8.23 -0.75 20.95
CA GLY A 113 -9.57 -1.33 20.77
C GLY A 113 -9.77 -2.66 21.49
N ALA A 114 -10.84 -3.36 21.15
CA ALA A 114 -11.15 -4.65 21.77
C ALA A 114 -10.19 -5.76 21.28
N ARG A 115 -9.87 -6.70 22.16
CA ARG A 115 -9.12 -7.89 21.79
C ARG A 115 -9.82 -8.64 20.64
N GLY A 116 -9.07 -8.99 19.61
CA GLY A 116 -9.60 -9.66 18.41
C GLY A 116 -10.19 -8.75 17.35
N SER A 117 -10.35 -7.45 17.62
CA SER A 117 -10.83 -6.47 16.62
C SER A 117 -9.74 -5.99 15.67
N GLY A 118 -8.48 -6.36 15.89
CA GLY A 118 -7.33 -5.81 15.17
C GLY A 118 -7.39 -5.96 13.65
N HIS A 119 -7.92 -7.07 13.14
CA HIS A 119 -8.07 -7.27 11.70
C HIS A 119 -9.13 -6.34 11.10
N ALA A 120 -10.30 -6.22 11.73
CA ALA A 120 -11.37 -5.35 11.26
C ALA A 120 -10.90 -3.88 11.25
N ALA A 121 -10.35 -3.39 12.34
CA ALA A 121 -9.80 -2.04 12.45
C ALA A 121 -8.69 -1.75 11.40
N ALA A 122 -7.85 -2.75 11.08
CA ALA A 122 -6.87 -2.61 10.02
C ALA A 122 -7.53 -2.49 8.65
N GLN A 123 -8.58 -3.26 8.34
CA GLN A 123 -9.29 -3.20 7.06
C GLN A 123 -10.01 -1.87 6.86
N ASP A 124 -10.66 -1.34 7.88
CA ASP A 124 -11.33 -0.02 7.83
C ASP A 124 -10.33 1.08 7.47
N ARG A 125 -9.18 1.11 8.14
CA ARG A 125 -8.10 2.06 7.81
C ARG A 125 -7.53 1.85 6.40
N LEU A 126 -7.30 0.61 5.99
CA LEU A 126 -6.72 0.27 4.69
C LEU A 126 -7.69 0.57 3.55
N GLY A 127 -9.01 0.51 3.77
CA GLY A 127 -10.03 0.84 2.78
C GLY A 127 -9.86 2.27 2.27
N ALA A 128 -9.91 3.25 3.16
CA ALA A 128 -9.71 4.67 2.84
C ALA A 128 -8.32 4.94 2.22
N GLY A 129 -7.26 4.29 2.75
CA GLY A 129 -5.91 4.39 2.21
C GLY A 129 -5.80 3.90 0.77
N ARG A 130 -6.54 2.85 0.38
CA ARG A 130 -6.57 2.34 -1.01
C ARG A 130 -7.19 3.35 -1.96
N VAL A 131 -8.30 3.99 -1.58
CA VAL A 131 -8.94 5.06 -2.39
C VAL A 131 -7.98 6.24 -2.55
N PHE A 132 -7.34 6.69 -1.47
CA PHE A 132 -6.32 7.75 -1.51
C PHE A 132 -5.18 7.42 -2.49
N HIS A 133 -4.63 6.20 -2.45
CA HIS A 133 -3.59 5.78 -3.39
C HIS A 133 -4.08 5.77 -4.84
N CYS A 134 -5.33 5.40 -5.10
CA CYS A 134 -5.91 5.44 -6.42
C CYS A 134 -6.07 6.88 -6.93
N MET A 135 -6.58 7.81 -6.11
CA MET A 135 -6.69 9.22 -6.49
C MET A 135 -5.33 9.87 -6.77
N ASN A 136 -4.33 9.58 -5.93
CA ASN A 136 -2.96 10.04 -6.17
C ASN A 136 -2.39 9.49 -7.50
N SER A 137 -2.64 8.21 -7.78
CA SER A 137 -2.24 7.58 -9.05
C SER A 137 -2.87 8.25 -10.26
N ILE A 138 -4.14 8.64 -10.18
CA ILE A 138 -4.86 9.35 -11.24
C ILE A 138 -4.22 10.72 -11.49
N GLY A 139 -3.86 11.46 -10.46
CA GLY A 139 -3.14 12.72 -10.58
C GLY A 139 -1.78 12.54 -11.30
N GLN A 140 -1.05 11.49 -10.98
CA GLN A 140 0.21 11.16 -11.65
C GLN A 140 -0.01 10.73 -13.12
N MET A 141 -1.07 9.97 -13.42
CA MET A 141 -1.43 9.65 -14.82
C MET A 141 -1.69 10.90 -15.64
N TRP A 142 -2.46 11.86 -15.11
CA TRP A 142 -2.69 13.15 -15.77
C TRP A 142 -1.38 13.89 -16.02
N ARG A 143 -0.48 13.94 -15.03
CA ARG A 143 0.83 14.58 -15.19
C ARG A 143 1.66 13.92 -16.28
N ALA A 144 1.69 12.59 -16.35
CA ALA A 144 2.38 11.85 -17.40
C ALA A 144 1.75 12.09 -18.79
N PHE A 145 0.42 12.15 -18.84
CA PHE A 145 -0.34 12.44 -20.05
C PHE A 145 -0.04 13.85 -20.59
N ASP A 146 -0.04 14.88 -19.74
CA ASP A 146 0.30 16.25 -20.12
C ASP A 146 1.71 16.34 -20.70
N LEU A 147 2.68 15.68 -20.08
CA LEU A 147 4.04 15.59 -20.58
C LEU A 147 4.08 14.89 -21.96
N MET A 148 3.34 13.81 -22.13
CA MET A 148 3.23 13.10 -23.41
C MET A 148 2.63 14.01 -24.47
N MET A 149 1.54 14.73 -24.20
CA MET A 149 0.90 15.68 -25.12
C MET A 149 1.88 16.80 -25.53
N GLN A 150 2.54 17.42 -24.56
CA GLN A 150 3.54 18.46 -24.84
C GLN A 150 4.66 17.94 -25.77
N ARG A 151 5.10 16.70 -25.56
CA ARG A 151 6.15 16.11 -26.40
C ARG A 151 5.66 15.84 -27.80
N THR A 152 4.47 15.30 -27.98
CA THR A 152 3.94 14.89 -29.29
C THR A 152 3.64 16.08 -30.18
N THR A 153 3.19 17.21 -29.63
CA THR A 153 2.88 18.44 -30.37
C THR A 153 4.11 19.29 -30.73
N THR A 154 5.26 19.02 -30.11
CA THR A 154 6.49 19.82 -30.33
C THR A 154 7.62 19.07 -31.03
N ARG A 155 7.66 17.73 -30.91
CA ARG A 155 8.75 16.93 -31.46
C ARG A 155 8.54 16.59 -32.92
N LYS A 156 9.51 16.98 -33.77
CA LYS A 156 9.57 16.59 -35.18
C LYS A 156 10.32 15.27 -35.37
N VAL A 157 9.76 14.36 -36.15
CA VAL A 157 10.32 13.05 -36.50
C VAL A 157 9.95 12.70 -37.93
N HIS A 158 10.92 12.34 -38.74
CA HIS A 158 10.72 11.96 -40.17
C HIS A 158 9.81 12.95 -40.93
N GLY A 159 10.16 14.23 -40.88
CA GLY A 159 9.48 15.28 -41.65
C GLY A 159 8.16 15.78 -41.12
N GLY A 160 7.64 15.27 -39.99
CA GLY A 160 6.37 15.70 -39.38
C GLY A 160 6.43 15.75 -37.85
N LEU A 161 5.37 16.26 -37.25
CA LEU A 161 5.22 16.19 -35.80
C LEU A 161 4.95 14.75 -35.32
N LEU A 162 5.36 14.45 -34.12
CA LEU A 162 5.20 13.11 -33.54
C LEU A 162 3.72 12.71 -33.39
N GLU A 163 2.84 13.68 -33.11
CA GLU A 163 1.38 13.51 -33.05
C GLU A 163 0.74 13.00 -34.35
N SER A 164 1.38 13.21 -35.50
CA SER A 164 0.88 12.72 -36.79
C SER A 164 1.07 11.21 -37.00
N LYS A 165 1.75 10.53 -36.07
CA LYS A 165 2.02 9.09 -36.18
C LYS A 165 0.90 8.31 -35.53
N GLN A 166 0.31 7.36 -36.26
CA GLN A 166 -0.86 6.59 -35.82
C GLN A 166 -0.62 5.84 -34.48
N LEU A 167 0.58 5.26 -34.29
CA LEU A 167 0.93 4.61 -33.01
C LEU A 167 0.86 5.59 -31.82
N ILE A 168 1.30 6.83 -32.03
CA ILE A 168 1.27 7.87 -30.98
C ILE A 168 -0.17 8.31 -30.70
N GLN A 169 -1.00 8.43 -31.72
CA GLN A 169 -2.44 8.71 -31.54
C GLN A 169 -3.12 7.60 -30.75
N GLY A 170 -2.76 6.33 -30.99
CA GLY A 170 -3.22 5.20 -30.19
C GLY A 170 -2.79 5.32 -28.73
N PHE A 171 -1.51 5.67 -28.46
CA PHE A 171 -1.05 5.88 -27.07
C PHE A 171 -1.81 6.99 -26.35
N ILE A 172 -2.13 8.08 -27.06
CA ILE A 172 -2.92 9.20 -26.51
C ILE A 172 -4.33 8.73 -26.18
N ALA A 173 -5.04 8.10 -27.12
CA ALA A 173 -6.40 7.63 -26.95
C ALA A 173 -6.51 6.61 -25.82
N ASP A 174 -5.66 5.58 -25.81
CA ASP A 174 -5.64 4.54 -24.77
C ASP A 174 -5.33 5.11 -23.40
N SER A 175 -4.40 6.08 -23.31
CA SER A 175 -4.04 6.70 -22.04
C SER A 175 -5.18 7.54 -21.49
N TYR A 176 -5.88 8.29 -22.35
CA TYR A 176 -7.07 9.03 -21.94
C TYR A 176 -8.18 8.12 -21.40
N ILE A 177 -8.44 7.00 -22.10
CA ILE A 177 -9.43 6.00 -21.67
C ILE A 177 -9.03 5.39 -20.33
N ASP A 178 -7.76 4.99 -20.18
CA ASP A 178 -7.25 4.45 -18.91
C ASP A 178 -7.46 5.44 -17.75
N ILE A 179 -7.19 6.73 -17.96
CA ILE A 179 -7.34 7.78 -16.93
C ILE A 179 -8.81 8.00 -16.58
N GLN A 180 -9.69 8.13 -17.58
CA GLN A 180 -11.11 8.36 -17.34
C GLN A 180 -11.76 7.17 -16.63
N THR A 181 -11.45 5.95 -17.06
CA THR A 181 -11.96 4.73 -16.41
C THR A 181 -11.49 4.66 -14.96
N ALA A 182 -10.19 4.88 -14.70
CA ALA A 182 -9.65 4.90 -13.35
C ALA A 182 -10.33 5.94 -12.46
N ARG A 183 -10.55 7.15 -12.99
CA ARG A 183 -11.18 8.25 -12.28
C ARG A 183 -12.63 7.94 -11.93
N LEU A 184 -13.42 7.49 -12.90
CA LEU A 184 -14.84 7.18 -12.68
C LEU A 184 -15.03 6.04 -11.69
N MET A 185 -14.26 4.96 -11.81
CA MET A 185 -14.29 3.85 -10.84
C MET A 185 -13.93 4.31 -9.43
N THR A 186 -12.93 5.19 -9.29
CA THR A 186 -12.49 5.66 -7.97
C THR A 186 -13.48 6.62 -7.33
N ILE A 187 -14.12 7.50 -8.12
CA ILE A 187 -15.20 8.37 -7.63
C ILE A 187 -16.39 7.53 -7.18
N HIS A 188 -16.85 6.59 -8.03
CA HIS A 188 -17.92 5.68 -7.66
C HIS A 188 -17.63 4.92 -6.35
N CYS A 189 -16.42 4.39 -6.20
CA CYS A 189 -16.01 3.73 -4.97
C CYS A 189 -16.11 4.67 -3.74
N ALA A 190 -15.72 5.93 -3.89
CA ALA A 190 -15.83 6.91 -2.82
C ALA A 190 -17.30 7.21 -2.47
N GLU A 191 -18.17 7.36 -3.47
CA GLU A 191 -19.63 7.54 -3.28
C GLU A 191 -20.25 6.34 -2.56
N VAL A 192 -19.86 5.11 -2.91
CA VAL A 192 -20.32 3.90 -2.19
C VAL A 192 -19.82 3.89 -0.74
N MET A 193 -18.58 4.35 -0.48
CA MET A 193 -18.05 4.48 0.89
C MET A 193 -18.76 5.53 1.74
N ASP A 194 -19.26 6.59 1.12
CA ASP A 194 -20.04 7.65 1.79
C ASP A 194 -21.50 7.26 2.01
N SER A 195 -21.95 6.18 1.38
CA SER A 195 -23.29 5.61 1.53
C SER A 195 -23.29 4.47 2.57
N GLU A 196 -24.46 3.91 2.86
CA GLU A 196 -24.59 2.70 3.71
C GLU A 196 -24.22 1.39 2.98
N GLY A 197 -23.65 1.48 1.76
CA GLY A 197 -23.27 0.33 0.94
C GLY A 197 -22.02 -0.38 1.45
N ASP A 198 -21.78 -1.60 0.92
CA ASP A 198 -20.54 -2.35 1.18
C ASP A 198 -19.49 -2.08 0.09
N PRO A 199 -18.47 -1.25 0.34
CA PRO A 199 -17.49 -0.82 -0.66
C PRO A 199 -16.38 -1.85 -0.93
N ARG A 200 -16.41 -3.04 -0.32
CA ARG A 200 -15.28 -4.00 -0.37
C ARG A 200 -14.91 -4.43 -1.79
N VAL A 201 -15.92 -4.66 -2.64
CA VAL A 201 -15.70 -5.05 -4.05
C VAL A 201 -15.11 -3.88 -4.83
N ASP A 202 -15.69 -2.68 -4.67
CA ASP A 202 -15.26 -1.48 -5.39
C ASP A 202 -13.83 -1.07 -5.00
N ILE A 203 -13.51 -1.09 -3.70
CA ILE A 203 -12.14 -0.86 -3.19
C ILE A 203 -11.15 -1.86 -3.82
N SER A 204 -11.54 -3.12 -3.93
CA SER A 204 -10.69 -4.16 -4.53
C SER A 204 -10.52 -3.93 -6.04
N ALA A 205 -11.60 -3.60 -6.74
CA ALA A 205 -11.59 -3.35 -8.18
C ALA A 205 -10.69 -2.16 -8.55
N ILE A 206 -10.85 -1.01 -7.87
CA ILE A 206 -10.01 0.16 -8.15
C ILE A 206 -8.54 -0.14 -7.84
N LYS A 207 -8.25 -0.86 -6.77
CA LYS A 207 -6.89 -1.17 -6.37
C LYS A 207 -6.18 -2.14 -7.34
N ILE A 208 -6.93 -2.96 -8.07
CA ILE A 208 -6.40 -3.80 -9.15
C ILE A 208 -6.19 -2.96 -10.42
N TYR A 209 -7.21 -2.21 -10.82
CA TYR A 209 -7.23 -1.52 -12.12
C TYR A 209 -6.31 -0.30 -12.14
N VAL A 210 -6.45 0.62 -11.16
CA VAL A 210 -5.81 1.94 -11.20
C VAL A 210 -4.28 1.88 -11.21
N PRO A 211 -3.58 1.09 -10.37
CA PRO A 211 -2.12 0.99 -10.45
C PRO A 211 -1.63 0.34 -11.75
N ALA A 212 -2.42 -0.56 -12.33
CA ALA A 212 -2.09 -1.16 -13.62
C ALA A 212 -2.26 -0.17 -14.77
N ALA A 213 -3.32 0.64 -14.76
CA ALA A 213 -3.54 1.73 -15.70
C ALA A 213 -2.44 2.79 -15.59
N MET A 214 -2.07 3.21 -14.38
CA MET A 214 -0.97 4.15 -14.15
C MET A 214 0.33 3.65 -14.79
N HIS A 215 0.65 2.38 -14.61
CA HIS A 215 1.85 1.80 -15.19
C HIS A 215 1.84 1.88 -16.71
N ARG A 216 0.70 1.59 -17.37
CA ARG A 216 0.56 1.70 -18.84
C ARG A 216 0.69 3.14 -19.35
N VAL A 217 0.03 4.09 -18.66
CA VAL A 217 0.07 5.52 -19.06
C VAL A 217 1.49 6.07 -18.93
N VAL A 218 2.17 5.80 -17.84
CA VAL A 218 3.55 6.26 -17.62
C VAL A 218 4.51 5.59 -18.60
N ASP A 219 4.35 4.30 -18.90
CA ASP A 219 5.16 3.57 -19.87
C ASP A 219 5.05 4.18 -21.28
N ARG A 220 3.83 4.47 -21.74
CA ARG A 220 3.60 5.14 -23.03
C ARG A 220 4.24 6.53 -23.07
N ALA A 221 4.16 7.30 -21.98
CA ALA A 221 4.79 8.60 -21.88
C ALA A 221 6.34 8.49 -21.96
N ILE A 222 6.93 7.52 -21.28
CA ILE A 222 8.36 7.22 -21.37
C ILE A 222 8.75 6.89 -22.80
N GLN A 223 7.99 6.02 -23.47
CA GLN A 223 8.25 5.62 -24.86
C GLN A 223 8.24 6.82 -25.81
N VAL A 224 7.29 7.75 -25.64
CA VAL A 224 7.20 8.98 -26.44
C VAL A 224 8.41 9.91 -26.24
N TYR A 225 8.97 9.94 -25.04
CA TYR A 225 10.17 10.75 -24.74
C TYR A 225 11.49 10.09 -25.18
N GLY A 226 11.52 8.78 -25.37
CA GLY A 226 12.73 8.02 -25.66
C GLY A 226 13.72 8.07 -24.48
N TRP A 227 15.03 8.24 -24.78
CA TRP A 227 16.06 8.25 -23.74
C TRP A 227 15.78 9.24 -22.59
N LYS A 228 15.16 10.38 -22.89
CA LYS A 228 14.84 11.38 -21.88
C LYS A 228 13.75 10.88 -20.92
N GLY A 229 12.86 9.99 -21.37
CA GLY A 229 11.83 9.38 -20.55
C GLY A 229 12.38 8.45 -19.46
N VAL A 230 13.54 7.83 -19.71
CA VAL A 230 14.23 6.96 -18.73
C VAL A 230 15.30 7.67 -17.92
N SER A 231 15.51 8.97 -18.17
CA SER A 231 16.46 9.79 -17.43
C SER A 231 15.82 10.47 -16.23
N ALA A 232 16.66 10.94 -15.31
CA ALA A 232 16.22 11.73 -14.16
C ALA A 232 15.83 13.19 -14.53
N ASP A 233 15.95 13.60 -15.80
CA ASP A 233 15.53 14.93 -16.27
C ASP A 233 14.01 15.12 -16.26
N LEU A 234 13.26 14.02 -16.21
CA LEU A 234 11.81 14.00 -16.16
C LEU A 234 11.30 13.18 -14.97
N PRO A 235 10.14 13.53 -14.43
CA PRO A 235 9.55 12.77 -13.32
C PRO A 235 9.08 11.37 -13.73
N LEU A 236 9.02 11.04 -15.02
CA LEU A 236 8.48 9.80 -15.56
C LEU A 236 9.19 8.56 -15.03
N PHE A 237 10.52 8.61 -14.90
CA PHE A 237 11.31 7.50 -14.34
C PHE A 237 10.86 7.17 -12.90
N GLY A 238 10.78 8.17 -12.02
CA GLY A 238 10.31 7.98 -10.65
C GLY A 238 8.85 7.55 -10.59
N MET A 239 7.98 8.11 -11.45
CA MET A 239 6.58 7.70 -11.55
C MET A 239 6.44 6.23 -11.96
N TYR A 240 7.26 5.73 -12.88
CA TYR A 240 7.25 4.34 -13.33
C TYR A 240 7.63 3.39 -12.18
N GLN A 241 8.69 3.72 -11.45
CA GLN A 241 9.12 2.95 -10.30
C GLN A 241 8.02 2.91 -9.21
N GLY A 242 7.43 4.07 -8.90
CA GLY A 242 6.31 4.18 -7.95
C GLY A 242 5.07 3.40 -8.41
N ALA A 243 4.70 3.50 -9.69
CA ALA A 243 3.57 2.74 -10.25
C ALA A 243 3.76 1.22 -10.08
N ARG A 244 5.00 0.73 -10.21
CA ARG A 244 5.28 -0.70 -10.04
C ARG A 244 5.11 -1.15 -8.58
N THR A 245 5.54 -0.35 -7.62
CA THR A 245 5.39 -0.66 -6.20
C THR A 245 3.92 -0.63 -5.76
N LEU A 246 3.12 0.31 -6.26
CA LEU A 246 1.69 0.42 -5.96
C LEU A 246 0.87 -0.82 -6.35
N ARG A 247 1.32 -1.60 -7.32
CA ARG A 247 0.70 -2.87 -7.70
C ARG A 247 0.85 -3.97 -6.63
N SER A 248 1.81 -3.83 -5.73
CA SER A 248 2.07 -4.80 -4.65
C SER A 248 1.57 -4.31 -3.28
N VAL A 249 1.56 -3.00 -3.06
CA VAL A 249 1.16 -2.38 -1.78
C VAL A 249 -0.32 -2.62 -1.51
N SER A 250 -0.68 -2.91 -0.28
CA SER A 250 -2.05 -3.12 0.19
C SER A 250 -2.77 -4.30 -0.45
N TYR A 251 -2.02 -5.38 -0.77
CA TYR A 251 -2.55 -6.71 -1.15
C TYR A 251 -3.45 -6.70 -2.39
N THR A 252 -3.03 -6.02 -3.42
CA THR A 252 -3.80 -5.68 -4.63
C THR A 252 -4.48 -6.86 -5.33
N HIS A 253 -3.88 -8.06 -5.36
CA HIS A 253 -4.36 -9.16 -6.19
C HIS A 253 -5.24 -10.20 -5.47
N LEU A 254 -5.31 -10.16 -4.15
CA LEU A 254 -5.88 -11.25 -3.35
C LEU A 254 -7.04 -10.80 -2.45
N THR A 255 -7.53 -9.58 -2.65
CA THR A 255 -8.63 -9.02 -1.86
C THR A 255 -10.01 -9.14 -2.52
N LEU A 256 -10.09 -9.62 -3.77
CA LEU A 256 -11.38 -9.95 -4.35
C LEU A 256 -11.99 -11.14 -3.58
N PRO A 257 -13.27 -11.04 -3.17
CA PRO A 257 -13.94 -12.16 -2.55
C PRO A 257 -13.93 -13.34 -3.52
N THR A 258 -13.34 -14.46 -3.13
CA THR A 258 -13.32 -15.69 -3.93
C THR A 258 -14.66 -16.42 -3.93
N LYS A 259 -15.65 -15.89 -3.24
CA LYS A 259 -17.04 -16.37 -3.23
C LYS A 259 -17.96 -15.25 -3.67
N CYS A 260 -18.34 -15.26 -4.94
CA CYS A 260 -19.61 -14.72 -5.38
C CYS A 260 -20.67 -15.76 -4.97
N SER A 261 -21.30 -15.56 -3.84
CA SER A 261 -22.53 -16.27 -3.46
C SER A 261 -23.63 -15.26 -3.35
#